data_4a56b1b7163ee14dc99d18566e0d1e93
#
_entry.id   4a56b1b7163ee14dc99d18566e0d1e93
#
_cell.length_a   1.000
_cell.length_b   1.000
_cell.length_c   1.000
_cell.angle_alpha   90.00
_cell.angle_beta   90.00
_cell.angle_gamma   90.00
#
_symmetry.space_group_name_H-M   'P 1'
#
loop_
_entity.id
_entity.type
_entity.pdbx_description
1 polymer ?
#
loop_
_entity_poly.entity_id
_entity_poly.type
_entity_poly.pdbx_seq_one_letter_code
_entity_poly.pdbx_strand_id
1 'polypeptide(L)'
;LDVDFEYNEVDTCAAEFKALTPYLYSTTNITKLPRVAKIESNEKKVMIIGGGPNRIGQGIEFDYCCVHASFALSEMGVKTIMYNCNPETVSTDYDTSDILYFEPIDFEHVRSVVEKENPDGVIVHFGGQTPLKLANALTKAGAKIIGTTAEVIDLAEDRKKFSAFVENIGLLQPENGTAVIVDEAIEIAEKIGYPVLVRPSFVLGGRGMRIVYSTEELKQYMDEAVSVSNDAPVLIDKFLDRAIELDVDCICDGKEVYIGGI
;
A
#
# COMPACT_ATOMS: atom_id res chain seq x y z
N LEU A 1 -24.04 -7.82 -5.42
CA LEU A 1 -25.06 -7.38 -4.47
C LEU A 1 -24.91 -5.89 -4.31
N ASP A 2 -25.89 -5.10 -4.77
CA ASP A 2 -25.97 -3.67 -4.44
C ASP A 2 -26.38 -3.58 -2.96
N VAL A 3 -25.41 -3.38 -2.09
CA VAL A 3 -25.63 -3.15 -0.67
C VAL A 3 -25.29 -1.71 -0.39
N ASP A 4 -26.28 -0.92 -0.03
CA ASP A 4 -26.05 0.44 0.45
C ASP A 4 -25.57 0.38 1.90
N PHE A 5 -24.41 0.98 2.15
CA PHE A 5 -23.87 1.15 3.50
C PHE A 5 -24.32 2.49 4.09
N GLU A 6 -24.82 2.43 5.31
CA GLU A 6 -24.96 3.61 6.17
C GLU A 6 -23.81 3.64 7.16
N TYR A 7 -23.28 4.83 7.44
CA TYR A 7 -22.17 5.01 8.37
C TYR A 7 -22.65 5.76 9.60
N ASN A 8 -22.41 5.17 10.75
CA ASN A 8 -22.87 5.70 12.04
C ASN A 8 -21.69 5.75 13.03
N GLU A 9 -21.75 6.75 13.91
CA GLU A 9 -20.87 6.76 15.07
C GLU A 9 -21.29 5.65 16.04
N VAL A 10 -20.30 4.96 16.59
CA VAL A 10 -20.51 3.95 17.60
C VAL A 10 -19.95 4.44 18.92
N ASP A 11 -20.79 4.39 19.97
CA ASP A 11 -20.35 4.64 21.34
C ASP A 11 -19.51 3.46 21.82
N THR A 12 -18.19 3.63 21.79
CA THR A 12 -17.22 2.62 22.23
C THR A 12 -17.05 2.57 23.75
N CYS A 13 -17.70 3.49 24.48
CA CYS A 13 -17.62 3.61 25.94
C CYS A 13 -18.87 3.06 26.67
N ALA A 14 -19.78 2.39 25.95
CA ALA A 14 -21.00 1.83 26.49
C ALA A 14 -21.87 2.83 27.32
N ALA A 15 -21.83 4.11 26.93
CA ALA A 15 -22.46 5.25 27.61
C ALA A 15 -21.96 5.52 29.03
N GLU A 16 -20.90 4.91 29.49
CA GLU A 16 -20.25 5.23 30.76
C GLU A 16 -19.58 6.62 30.76
N PHE A 17 -19.05 7.01 29.59
CA PHE A 17 -18.47 8.32 29.34
C PHE A 17 -18.99 8.84 28.00
N LYS A 18 -19.00 10.17 27.85
CA LYS A 18 -19.28 10.75 26.54
C LYS A 18 -18.13 10.38 25.59
N ALA A 19 -18.40 9.48 24.65
CA ALA A 19 -17.45 9.14 23.60
C ALA A 19 -17.23 10.38 22.71
N LEU A 20 -16.00 10.86 22.64
CA LEU A 20 -15.59 11.95 21.75
C LEU A 20 -14.84 11.40 20.52
N THR A 21 -15.05 10.12 20.23
CA THR A 21 -14.37 9.45 19.11
C THR A 21 -15.16 9.65 17.83
N PRO A 22 -14.55 10.22 16.78
CA PRO A 22 -15.20 10.43 15.48
C PRO A 22 -15.26 9.17 14.62
N TYR A 23 -15.31 7.99 15.22
CA TYR A 23 -15.28 6.72 14.52
C TYR A 23 -16.60 6.43 13.84
N LEU A 24 -16.55 6.27 12.52
CA LEU A 24 -17.66 5.88 11.71
C LEU A 24 -17.52 4.42 11.27
N TYR A 25 -18.58 3.65 11.48
CA TYR A 25 -18.67 2.24 11.11
C TYR A 25 -19.81 2.04 10.11
N SER A 26 -19.59 1.17 9.12
CA SER A 26 -20.63 0.78 8.20
C SER A 26 -21.71 -0.08 8.88
N THR A 27 -22.94 0.16 8.49
CA THR A 27 -24.09 -0.62 8.94
C THR A 27 -25.05 -0.85 7.79
N THR A 28 -25.76 -1.97 7.83
CA THR A 28 -26.85 -2.27 6.93
C THR A 28 -28.15 -2.36 7.72
N ASN A 29 -29.22 -1.73 7.27
CA ASN A 29 -30.57 -1.79 7.85
C ASN A 29 -30.76 -1.14 9.22
N ILE A 30 -30.37 0.09 9.44
CA ILE A 30 -30.44 0.68 10.78
C ILE A 30 -31.22 1.98 10.86
N THR A 31 -31.90 2.08 12.01
CA THR A 31 -32.47 3.31 12.53
C THR A 31 -31.41 4.41 12.60
N LYS A 32 -31.66 5.53 11.94
CA LYS A 32 -30.72 6.67 11.84
C LYS A 32 -30.23 7.13 13.21
N LEU A 33 -28.98 6.88 13.49
CA LEU A 33 -28.26 7.50 14.60
C LEU A 33 -27.81 8.92 14.19
N PRO A 34 -27.75 9.88 15.11
CA PRO A 34 -27.31 11.23 14.78
C PRO A 34 -25.85 11.26 14.35
N ARG A 35 -25.57 11.91 13.25
CA ARG A 35 -24.19 12.19 12.82
C ARG A 35 -23.61 13.34 13.62
N VAL A 36 -22.38 13.19 14.09
CA VAL A 36 -21.69 14.21 14.89
C VAL A 36 -20.77 15.10 14.04
N ALA A 37 -20.17 14.62 12.98
CA ALA A 37 -19.33 15.43 12.13
C ALA A 37 -19.86 15.54 10.69
N LYS A 38 -20.10 16.76 10.23
CA LYS A 38 -20.30 17.06 8.82
C LYS A 38 -19.17 17.98 8.38
N ILE A 39 -18.38 17.54 7.42
CA ILE A 39 -17.61 18.48 6.61
C ILE A 39 -18.63 19.20 5.72
N GLU A 40 -18.62 20.53 5.76
CA GLU A 40 -19.51 21.31 4.91
C GLU A 40 -19.18 21.06 3.42
N SER A 41 -20.19 21.09 2.57
CA SER A 41 -20.06 20.71 1.15
C SER A 41 -19.08 21.57 0.34
N ASN A 42 -18.66 22.72 0.87
CA ASN A 42 -17.77 23.66 0.19
C ASN A 42 -16.31 23.59 0.64
N GLU A 43 -15.98 22.79 1.65
CA GLU A 43 -14.61 22.63 2.12
C GLU A 43 -13.86 21.62 1.26
N LYS A 44 -12.60 21.94 0.93
CA LYS A 44 -11.72 20.97 0.31
C LYS A 44 -11.43 19.85 1.29
N LYS A 45 -11.50 18.60 0.82
CA LYS A 45 -11.27 17.42 1.63
C LYS A 45 -10.47 16.36 0.90
N VAL A 46 -9.56 15.74 1.61
CA VAL A 46 -8.70 14.67 1.11
C VAL A 46 -8.85 13.44 1.98
N MET A 47 -9.00 12.30 1.34
CA MET A 47 -9.07 11.00 2.00
C MET A 47 -7.68 10.34 1.97
N ILE A 48 -7.24 9.83 3.13
CA ILE A 48 -5.99 9.09 3.30
C ILE A 48 -6.35 7.66 3.69
N ILE A 49 -5.87 6.68 2.93
CA ILE A 49 -6.13 5.27 3.21
C ILE A 49 -4.90 4.69 3.90
N GLY A 50 -5.10 4.22 5.14
CA GLY A 50 -4.08 3.55 5.94
C GLY A 50 -3.82 2.10 5.53
N GLY A 51 -2.89 1.46 6.20
CA GLY A 51 -2.40 0.11 5.86
C GLY A 51 -3.20 -1.04 6.46
N GLY A 52 -4.12 -0.76 7.39
CA GLY A 52 -4.72 -1.80 8.23
C GLY A 52 -3.75 -2.32 9.29
N PRO A 53 -4.03 -3.47 9.90
CA PRO A 53 -3.14 -4.10 10.85
C PRO A 53 -1.78 -4.42 10.23
N ASN A 54 -0.71 -4.10 10.95
CA ASN A 54 0.65 -4.34 10.49
C ASN A 54 0.91 -5.83 10.28
N ARG A 55 1.59 -6.15 9.18
CA ARG A 55 2.05 -7.51 8.86
C ARG A 55 3.51 -7.66 9.27
N ILE A 56 3.96 -8.89 9.44
CA ILE A 56 5.39 -9.17 9.66
C ILE A 56 6.19 -8.59 8.49
N GLY A 57 7.19 -7.76 8.82
CA GLY A 57 8.03 -7.06 7.84
C GLY A 57 7.51 -5.67 7.44
N GLN A 58 6.40 -5.20 8.00
CA GLN A 58 5.94 -3.82 7.92
C GLN A 58 6.27 -3.08 9.21
N GLY A 59 6.75 -1.87 9.10
CA GLY A 59 7.04 -1.00 10.22
C GLY A 59 6.00 0.12 10.38
N ILE A 60 6.24 0.97 11.36
CA ILE A 60 5.37 2.10 11.71
C ILE A 60 5.42 3.24 10.67
N GLU A 61 6.38 3.23 9.78
CA GLU A 61 6.58 4.26 8.74
C GLU A 61 5.33 4.53 7.91
N PHE A 62 4.55 3.50 7.60
CA PHE A 62 3.31 3.66 6.82
C PHE A 62 2.26 4.46 7.59
N ASP A 63 2.08 4.18 8.88
CA ASP A 63 1.15 4.94 9.71
C ASP A 63 1.66 6.35 9.97
N TYR A 64 2.96 6.49 10.23
CA TYR A 64 3.63 7.78 10.39
C TYR A 64 3.38 8.70 9.17
N CYS A 65 3.54 8.19 7.95
CA CYS A 65 3.26 8.94 6.73
C CYS A 65 1.79 9.37 6.64
N CYS A 66 0.85 8.50 6.99
CA CYS A 66 -0.58 8.82 7.01
C CYS A 66 -0.91 9.94 7.99
N VAL A 67 -0.36 9.87 9.20
CA VAL A 67 -0.54 10.87 10.27
C VAL A 67 0.01 12.23 9.83
N HIS A 68 1.26 12.27 9.35
CA HIS A 68 1.90 13.51 8.92
C HIS A 68 1.22 14.11 7.69
N ALA A 69 0.70 13.30 6.78
CA ALA A 69 -0.12 13.79 5.66
C ALA A 69 -1.40 14.46 6.16
N SER A 70 -2.07 13.88 7.18
CA SER A 70 -3.25 14.47 7.79
C SER A 70 -2.93 15.83 8.41
N PHE A 71 -1.86 15.93 9.18
CA PHE A 71 -1.45 17.18 9.80
C PHE A 71 -1.07 18.26 8.77
N ALA A 72 -0.28 17.90 7.77
CA ALA A 72 0.12 18.83 6.71
C ALA A 72 -1.10 19.36 5.92
N LEU A 73 -2.06 18.51 5.61
CA LEU A 73 -3.31 18.92 4.95
C LEU A 73 -4.13 19.85 5.85
N SER A 74 -4.24 19.54 7.13
CA SER A 74 -4.93 20.38 8.12
C SER A 74 -4.29 21.76 8.26
N GLU A 75 -2.96 21.85 8.30
CA GLU A 75 -2.21 23.11 8.29
C GLU A 75 -2.49 23.95 7.04
N MET A 76 -2.78 23.30 5.92
CA MET A 76 -3.17 23.95 4.66
C MET A 76 -4.65 24.32 4.60
N GLY A 77 -5.43 24.08 5.65
CA GLY A 77 -6.88 24.32 5.70
C GLY A 77 -7.69 23.31 4.88
N VAL A 78 -7.14 22.14 4.59
CA VAL A 78 -7.83 21.04 3.91
C VAL A 78 -8.35 20.05 4.94
N LYS A 79 -9.63 19.70 4.85
CA LYS A 79 -10.24 18.70 5.72
C LYS A 79 -9.74 17.29 5.41
N THR A 80 -9.50 16.53 6.44
CA THR A 80 -8.93 15.20 6.33
C THR A 80 -9.92 14.11 6.67
N ILE A 81 -9.95 13.09 5.83
CA ILE A 81 -10.71 11.86 6.04
C ILE A 81 -9.69 10.73 6.16
N MET A 82 -9.54 10.18 7.36
CA MET A 82 -8.73 8.98 7.56
C MET A 82 -9.60 7.75 7.35
N TYR A 83 -9.05 6.79 6.62
CA TYR A 83 -9.68 5.49 6.42
C TYR A 83 -8.71 4.38 6.82
N ASN A 84 -8.97 3.70 7.92
CA ASN A 84 -8.10 2.64 8.41
C ASN A 84 -8.89 1.64 9.28
N CYS A 85 -8.34 0.45 9.49
CA CYS A 85 -8.93 -0.59 10.35
C CYS A 85 -7.94 -1.17 11.37
N ASN A 86 -6.85 -0.46 11.65
CA ASN A 86 -5.92 -0.84 12.70
C ASN A 86 -6.31 -0.15 14.02
N PRO A 87 -6.75 -0.88 15.05
CA PRO A 87 -7.17 -0.27 16.31
C PRO A 87 -6.02 0.23 17.19
N GLU A 88 -4.79 -0.19 16.89
CA GLU A 88 -3.60 0.05 17.70
C GLU A 88 -2.59 0.93 16.96
N THR A 89 -3.06 2.06 16.41
CA THR A 89 -2.17 2.95 15.66
C THR A 89 -2.63 4.41 15.72
N VAL A 90 -1.70 5.35 15.56
CA VAL A 90 -1.92 6.79 15.75
C VAL A 90 -2.85 7.38 14.68
N SER A 91 -2.85 6.85 13.43
CA SER A 91 -3.76 7.34 12.40
C SER A 91 -5.24 7.14 12.75
N THR A 92 -5.54 6.21 13.64
CA THR A 92 -6.90 5.97 14.13
C THR A 92 -7.21 6.64 15.47
N ASP A 93 -6.32 7.48 15.97
CA ASP A 93 -6.61 8.31 17.13
C ASP A 93 -7.59 9.43 16.77
N TYR A 94 -8.43 9.80 17.75
CA TYR A 94 -9.56 10.72 17.57
C TYR A 94 -9.17 12.14 17.16
N ASP A 95 -7.93 12.53 17.35
CA ASP A 95 -7.40 13.87 17.09
C ASP A 95 -6.46 13.93 15.87
N THR A 96 -6.31 12.83 15.14
CA THR A 96 -5.42 12.77 13.96
C THR A 96 -6.07 13.33 12.70
N SER A 97 -7.38 13.20 12.54
CA SER A 97 -8.13 13.64 11.36
C SER A 97 -9.49 14.22 11.71
N ASP A 98 -10.09 14.96 10.76
CA ASP A 98 -11.44 15.55 10.95
C ASP A 98 -12.53 14.47 10.94
N ILE A 99 -12.36 13.41 10.13
CA ILE A 99 -13.27 12.26 10.06
C ILE A 99 -12.45 10.98 10.00
N LEU A 100 -12.86 9.97 10.75
CA LEU A 100 -12.28 8.63 10.70
C LEU A 100 -13.34 7.59 10.32
N TYR A 101 -13.07 6.87 9.22
CA TYR A 101 -13.77 5.66 8.85
C TYR A 101 -12.97 4.45 9.31
N PHE A 102 -13.55 3.67 10.22
CA PHE A 102 -12.93 2.47 10.76
C PHE A 102 -13.54 1.24 10.08
N GLU A 103 -13.04 0.91 8.89
CA GLU A 103 -13.63 -0.05 7.97
C GLU A 103 -12.58 -0.95 7.31
N PRO A 104 -12.96 -2.15 6.84
CA PRO A 104 -12.07 -3.01 6.06
C PRO A 104 -11.49 -2.30 4.83
N ILE A 105 -10.20 -2.52 4.56
CA ILE A 105 -9.52 -1.91 3.39
C ILE A 105 -9.69 -2.85 2.20
N ASP A 106 -10.90 -2.92 1.68
CA ASP A 106 -11.26 -3.57 0.43
C ASP A 106 -11.98 -2.60 -0.52
N PHE A 107 -12.17 -3.03 -1.75
CA PHE A 107 -12.68 -2.15 -2.80
C PHE A 107 -14.09 -1.66 -2.53
N GLU A 108 -14.99 -2.53 -2.07
CA GLU A 108 -16.40 -2.21 -1.88
C GLU A 108 -16.60 -1.17 -0.77
N HIS A 109 -15.95 -1.38 0.38
CA HIS A 109 -16.07 -0.47 1.52
C HIS A 109 -15.40 0.88 1.22
N VAL A 110 -14.17 0.88 0.67
CA VAL A 110 -13.47 2.12 0.30
C VAL A 110 -14.23 2.91 -0.74
N ARG A 111 -14.72 2.24 -1.79
CA ARG A 111 -15.53 2.87 -2.84
C ARG A 111 -16.77 3.53 -2.26
N SER A 112 -17.49 2.84 -1.39
CA SER A 112 -18.70 3.38 -0.77
C SER A 112 -18.43 4.67 0.03
N VAL A 113 -17.30 4.75 0.74
CA VAL A 113 -16.91 5.97 1.45
C VAL A 113 -16.50 7.08 0.47
N VAL A 114 -15.75 6.75 -0.59
CA VAL A 114 -15.39 7.72 -1.64
C VAL A 114 -16.63 8.30 -2.30
N GLU A 115 -17.61 7.48 -2.65
CA GLU A 115 -18.87 7.93 -3.24
C GLU A 115 -19.69 8.84 -2.28
N LYS A 116 -19.70 8.46 -1.00
CA LYS A 116 -20.41 9.20 0.04
C LYS A 116 -19.77 10.56 0.36
N GLU A 117 -18.47 10.57 0.54
CA GLU A 117 -17.73 11.76 0.94
C GLU A 117 -17.36 12.65 -0.25
N ASN A 118 -17.22 12.06 -1.44
CA ASN A 118 -16.78 12.74 -2.65
C ASN A 118 -15.55 13.63 -2.42
N PRO A 119 -14.41 13.07 -1.98
CA PRO A 119 -13.21 13.83 -1.65
C PRO A 119 -12.59 14.45 -2.91
N ASP A 120 -11.92 15.59 -2.76
CA ASP A 120 -11.15 16.23 -3.83
C ASP A 120 -9.93 15.42 -4.28
N GLY A 121 -9.48 14.51 -3.42
CA GLY A 121 -8.39 13.58 -3.70
C GLY A 121 -8.33 12.43 -2.72
N VAL A 122 -7.74 11.32 -3.17
CA VAL A 122 -7.52 10.10 -2.38
C VAL A 122 -6.03 9.74 -2.42
N ILE A 123 -5.41 9.63 -1.27
CA ILE A 123 -4.02 9.20 -1.09
C ILE A 123 -4.01 7.71 -0.74
N VAL A 124 -3.37 6.88 -1.57
CA VAL A 124 -3.30 5.42 -1.42
C VAL A 124 -1.89 4.91 -1.13
N HIS A 125 -0.85 5.72 -1.34
CA HIS A 125 0.54 5.23 -1.31
C HIS A 125 1.19 5.28 0.08
N PHE A 126 0.64 5.99 1.03
CA PHE A 126 1.20 6.06 2.38
C PHE A 126 0.87 4.86 3.26
N GLY A 127 -0.22 4.15 2.99
CA GLY A 127 -0.63 2.97 3.74
C GLY A 127 0.07 1.66 3.33
N GLY A 128 1.08 1.71 2.48
CA GLY A 128 1.80 0.54 2.00
C GLY A 128 1.01 -0.29 0.98
N GLN A 129 1.33 -1.57 0.89
CA GLN A 129 0.84 -2.47 -0.16
C GLN A 129 -0.68 -2.68 -0.19
N THR A 130 -1.34 -2.55 0.95
CA THR A 130 -2.79 -2.83 1.03
C THR A 130 -3.61 -1.82 0.23
N PRO A 131 -3.51 -0.50 0.48
CA PRO A 131 -4.24 0.49 -0.31
C PRO A 131 -3.68 0.66 -1.73
N LEU A 132 -2.38 0.44 -1.98
CA LEU A 132 -1.81 0.52 -3.32
C LEU A 132 -2.52 -0.40 -4.32
N LYS A 133 -2.89 -1.61 -3.90
CA LYS A 133 -3.62 -2.57 -4.73
C LYS A 133 -5.01 -2.09 -5.16
N LEU A 134 -5.58 -1.13 -4.45
CA LEU A 134 -6.89 -0.57 -4.75
C LEU A 134 -6.83 0.59 -5.77
N ALA A 135 -5.66 1.18 -6.03
CA ALA A 135 -5.50 2.39 -6.83
C ALA A 135 -6.18 2.30 -8.20
N ASN A 136 -5.91 1.22 -8.96
CA ASN A 136 -6.48 1.02 -10.29
C ASN A 136 -8.01 0.83 -10.26
N ALA A 137 -8.52 0.07 -9.28
CA ALA A 137 -9.95 -0.19 -9.16
C ALA A 137 -10.70 1.08 -8.74
N LEU A 138 -10.17 1.82 -7.80
CA LEU A 138 -10.73 3.11 -7.35
C LEU A 138 -10.72 4.16 -8.45
N THR A 139 -9.62 4.28 -9.22
CA THR A 139 -9.55 5.18 -10.38
C THR A 139 -10.63 4.86 -11.41
N LYS A 140 -10.83 3.56 -11.74
CA LYS A 140 -11.89 3.12 -12.66
C LYS A 140 -13.30 3.41 -12.12
N ALA A 141 -13.46 3.43 -10.81
CA ALA A 141 -14.71 3.81 -10.15
C ALA A 141 -14.90 5.34 -10.03
N GLY A 142 -13.96 6.15 -10.53
CA GLY A 142 -14.07 7.61 -10.55
C GLY A 142 -13.37 8.31 -9.39
N ALA A 143 -12.68 7.61 -8.51
CA ALA A 143 -11.90 8.23 -7.45
C ALA A 143 -10.69 8.98 -8.03
N LYS A 144 -10.44 10.17 -7.54
CA LYS A 144 -9.28 10.98 -7.94
C LYS A 144 -8.08 10.65 -7.05
N ILE A 145 -7.26 9.73 -7.51
CA ILE A 145 -5.99 9.42 -6.82
C ILE A 145 -5.04 10.61 -7.00
N ILE A 146 -4.48 11.11 -5.90
CA ILE A 146 -3.53 12.22 -5.86
C ILE A 146 -2.18 11.76 -5.31
N GLY A 147 -1.13 12.50 -5.66
CA GLY A 147 0.25 12.09 -5.48
C GLY A 147 0.71 11.26 -6.68
N THR A 148 1.23 10.05 -6.44
CA THR A 148 1.58 9.13 -7.52
C THR A 148 0.32 8.57 -8.18
N THR A 149 0.21 8.67 -9.51
CA THR A 149 -0.97 8.20 -10.25
C THR A 149 -1.07 6.67 -10.26
N ALA A 150 -2.28 6.15 -10.47
CA ALA A 150 -2.50 4.70 -10.50
C ALA A 150 -1.68 3.99 -11.60
N GLU A 151 -1.48 4.64 -12.76
CA GLU A 151 -0.65 4.11 -13.84
C GLU A 151 0.83 4.01 -13.44
N VAL A 152 1.34 5.02 -12.71
CA VAL A 152 2.74 5.02 -12.25
C VAL A 152 2.93 4.02 -11.11
N ILE A 153 1.95 3.87 -10.22
CA ILE A 153 1.95 2.82 -9.20
C ILE A 153 2.01 1.44 -9.86
N ASP A 154 1.17 1.17 -10.85
CA ASP A 154 1.16 -0.09 -11.59
C ASP A 154 2.49 -0.35 -12.33
N LEU A 155 3.07 0.69 -12.91
CA LEU A 155 4.40 0.61 -13.53
C LEU A 155 5.49 0.24 -12.53
N ALA A 156 5.47 0.85 -11.34
CA ALA A 156 6.47 0.62 -10.31
C ALA A 156 6.33 -0.75 -9.62
N GLU A 157 5.10 -1.22 -9.44
CA GLU A 157 4.80 -2.50 -8.80
C GLU A 157 5.00 -3.71 -9.72
N ASP A 158 4.80 -3.55 -11.04
CA ASP A 158 5.01 -4.61 -12.02
C ASP A 158 6.49 -4.70 -12.42
N ARG A 159 7.15 -5.78 -12.00
CA ARG A 159 8.59 -5.97 -12.24
C ARG A 159 8.99 -5.95 -13.71
N LYS A 160 8.18 -6.53 -14.60
CA LYS A 160 8.50 -6.56 -16.03
C LYS A 160 8.39 -5.16 -16.63
N LYS A 161 7.34 -4.43 -16.27
CA LYS A 161 7.15 -3.05 -16.71
C LYS A 161 8.24 -2.15 -16.15
N PHE A 162 8.56 -2.29 -14.85
CA PHE A 162 9.59 -1.49 -14.20
C PHE A 162 10.98 -1.79 -14.76
N SER A 163 11.33 -3.07 -14.97
CA SER A 163 12.61 -3.44 -15.59
C SER A 163 12.76 -2.83 -17.00
N ALA A 164 11.73 -2.92 -17.84
CA ALA A 164 11.74 -2.29 -19.16
C ALA A 164 11.82 -0.76 -19.07
N PHE A 165 11.14 -0.15 -18.11
CA PHE A 165 11.23 1.29 -17.87
C PHE A 165 12.64 1.73 -17.50
N VAL A 166 13.29 1.03 -16.57
CA VAL A 166 14.66 1.30 -16.12
C VAL A 166 15.65 1.19 -17.29
N GLU A 167 15.50 0.17 -18.12
CA GLU A 167 16.31 -0.03 -19.32
C GLU A 167 16.10 1.12 -20.33
N ASN A 168 14.87 1.53 -20.57
CA ASN A 168 14.53 2.61 -21.51
C ASN A 168 15.11 3.97 -21.10
N ILE A 169 15.25 4.24 -19.80
CA ILE A 169 15.89 5.48 -19.31
C ILE A 169 17.41 5.34 -19.16
N GLY A 170 17.98 4.18 -19.51
CA GLY A 170 19.41 3.94 -19.51
C GLY A 170 20.04 3.77 -18.12
N LEU A 171 19.26 3.43 -17.11
CA LEU A 171 19.77 3.09 -15.79
C LEU A 171 20.19 1.63 -15.71
N LEU A 172 21.20 1.36 -14.89
CA LEU A 172 21.66 0.01 -14.63
C LEU A 172 20.74 -0.69 -13.61
N GLN A 173 20.49 -1.96 -13.86
CA GLN A 173 19.83 -2.85 -12.91
C GLN A 173 20.56 -4.19 -12.87
N PRO A 174 20.50 -4.93 -11.76
CA PRO A 174 21.02 -6.28 -11.74
C PRO A 174 20.32 -7.15 -12.80
N GLU A 175 21.08 -8.03 -13.44
CA GLU A 175 20.49 -9.04 -14.32
C GLU A 175 19.51 -9.87 -13.52
N ASN A 176 18.31 -10.08 -14.06
CA ASN A 176 17.23 -10.73 -13.38
C ASN A 176 16.37 -11.58 -14.30
N GLY A 177 15.55 -12.43 -13.71
CA GLY A 177 14.55 -13.22 -14.40
C GLY A 177 13.51 -13.77 -13.46
N THR A 178 12.49 -14.37 -14.03
CA THR A 178 11.35 -14.94 -13.31
C THR A 178 11.09 -16.34 -13.83
N ALA A 179 11.00 -17.32 -12.96
CA ALA A 179 10.73 -18.72 -13.29
C ALA A 179 9.58 -19.28 -12.49
N VAL A 180 8.80 -20.15 -13.09
CA VAL A 180 7.75 -20.92 -12.43
C VAL A 180 8.20 -22.37 -12.20
N ILE A 181 9.04 -22.89 -13.09
CA ILE A 181 9.56 -24.27 -13.04
C ILE A 181 11.08 -24.27 -12.81
N VAL A 182 11.58 -25.39 -12.29
CA VAL A 182 12.98 -25.59 -11.91
C VAL A 182 13.93 -25.39 -13.10
N ASP A 183 13.59 -25.95 -14.26
CA ASP A 183 14.44 -25.88 -15.45
C ASP A 183 14.62 -24.45 -15.96
N GLU A 184 13.56 -23.66 -16.00
CA GLU A 184 13.63 -22.22 -16.34
C GLU A 184 14.51 -21.45 -15.32
N ALA A 185 14.37 -21.78 -14.03
CA ALA A 185 15.17 -21.15 -12.99
C ALA A 185 16.67 -21.41 -13.17
N ILE A 186 17.02 -22.64 -13.57
CA ILE A 186 18.41 -23.02 -13.84
C ILE A 186 18.95 -22.27 -15.04
N GLU A 187 18.22 -22.24 -16.17
CA GLU A 187 18.64 -21.51 -17.37
C GLU A 187 18.89 -20.02 -17.09
N ILE A 188 17.99 -19.40 -16.31
CA ILE A 188 18.12 -17.99 -15.90
C ILE A 188 19.36 -17.81 -15.03
N ALA A 189 19.53 -18.63 -13.99
CA ALA A 189 20.64 -18.51 -13.06
C ALA A 189 22.01 -18.78 -13.72
N GLU A 190 22.09 -19.72 -14.66
CA GLU A 190 23.30 -19.99 -15.43
C GLU A 190 23.65 -18.82 -16.36
N LYS A 191 22.66 -18.20 -16.97
CA LYS A 191 22.83 -17.01 -17.80
C LYS A 191 23.33 -15.81 -16.98
N ILE A 192 22.75 -15.56 -15.81
CA ILE A 192 23.12 -14.49 -14.89
C ILE A 192 24.48 -14.75 -14.26
N GLY A 193 24.78 -16.01 -13.98
CA GLY A 193 25.96 -16.48 -13.23
C GLY A 193 25.81 -16.36 -11.73
N TYR A 194 26.19 -17.43 -11.01
CA TYR A 194 26.13 -17.45 -9.55
C TYR A 194 27.14 -16.48 -8.89
N PRO A 195 26.89 -15.99 -7.65
CA PRO A 195 25.69 -16.21 -6.87
C PRO A 195 24.48 -15.43 -7.36
N VAL A 196 23.29 -16.02 -7.12
CA VAL A 196 22.01 -15.37 -7.41
C VAL A 196 21.18 -15.26 -6.13
N LEU A 197 20.37 -14.22 -6.02
CA LEU A 197 19.36 -14.07 -4.98
C LEU A 197 18.03 -14.60 -5.51
N VAL A 198 17.45 -15.54 -4.80
CA VAL A 198 16.15 -16.12 -5.13
C VAL A 198 15.11 -15.73 -4.09
N ARG A 199 13.91 -15.40 -4.56
CA ARG A 199 12.81 -14.98 -3.68
C ARG A 199 11.44 -15.29 -4.29
N PRO A 200 10.44 -15.72 -3.49
CA PRO A 200 9.07 -15.86 -3.95
C PRO A 200 8.47 -14.49 -4.29
N SER A 201 7.58 -14.44 -5.29
CA SER A 201 7.03 -13.16 -5.80
C SER A 201 6.09 -12.43 -4.82
N PHE A 202 5.54 -13.11 -3.82
CA PHE A 202 4.48 -12.56 -2.97
C PHE A 202 4.80 -12.60 -1.47
N VAL A 203 6.08 -12.52 -1.11
CA VAL A 203 6.50 -12.49 0.30
C VAL A 203 6.94 -11.09 0.73
N LEU A 204 6.69 -10.78 1.99
CA LEU A 204 7.10 -9.54 2.66
C LEU A 204 8.20 -9.84 3.68
N GLY A 205 9.05 -8.82 3.95
CA GLY A 205 10.05 -8.88 5.00
C GLY A 205 11.16 -9.90 4.75
N GLY A 206 11.52 -10.14 3.50
CA GLY A 206 12.63 -11.06 3.15
C GLY A 206 12.35 -12.54 3.43
N ARG A 207 11.12 -12.90 3.78
CA ARG A 207 10.76 -14.28 4.07
C ARG A 207 10.95 -15.17 2.83
N GLY A 208 11.70 -16.26 3.01
CA GLY A 208 11.97 -17.19 1.92
C GLY A 208 13.01 -16.69 0.92
N MET A 209 13.67 -15.56 1.14
CA MET A 209 14.81 -15.13 0.33
C MET A 209 16.05 -15.95 0.67
N ARG A 210 16.81 -16.32 -0.37
CA ARG A 210 18.07 -17.09 -0.20
C ARG A 210 19.08 -16.67 -1.25
N ILE A 211 20.35 -16.52 -0.83
CA ILE A 211 21.46 -16.44 -1.76
C ILE A 211 21.87 -17.87 -2.11
N VAL A 212 21.99 -18.12 -3.40
CA VAL A 212 22.25 -19.44 -3.97
C VAL A 212 23.55 -19.40 -4.77
N TYR A 213 24.43 -20.35 -4.51
CA TYR A 213 25.78 -20.36 -5.06
C TYR A 213 25.98 -21.46 -6.13
N SER A 214 25.02 -22.38 -6.26
CA SER A 214 25.10 -23.47 -7.23
C SER A 214 23.74 -23.90 -7.75
N THR A 215 23.75 -24.66 -8.85
CA THR A 215 22.54 -25.25 -9.44
C THR A 215 21.86 -26.23 -8.47
N GLU A 216 22.65 -26.98 -7.67
CA GLU A 216 22.11 -27.90 -6.68
C GLU A 216 21.33 -27.20 -5.58
N GLU A 217 21.89 -26.10 -5.06
CA GLU A 217 21.18 -25.26 -4.06
C GLU A 217 19.92 -24.63 -4.65
N LEU A 218 19.97 -24.22 -5.92
CA LEU A 218 18.80 -23.66 -6.62
C LEU A 218 17.68 -24.70 -6.76
N LYS A 219 18.01 -25.93 -7.14
CA LYS A 219 17.03 -27.02 -7.23
C LYS A 219 16.35 -27.27 -5.89
N GLN A 220 17.16 -27.39 -4.84
CA GLN A 220 16.62 -27.58 -3.49
C GLN A 220 15.69 -26.43 -3.07
N TYR A 221 16.08 -25.19 -3.35
CA TYR A 221 15.24 -24.03 -3.07
C TYR A 221 13.91 -24.06 -3.84
N MET A 222 13.94 -24.36 -5.13
CA MET A 222 12.75 -24.42 -5.96
C MET A 222 11.77 -25.51 -5.50
N ASP A 223 12.28 -26.68 -5.11
CA ASP A 223 11.46 -27.77 -4.56
C ASP A 223 10.75 -27.34 -3.26
N GLU A 224 11.47 -26.63 -2.38
CA GLU A 224 10.91 -26.06 -1.16
C GLU A 224 9.88 -24.95 -1.46
N ALA A 225 10.17 -24.02 -2.38
CA ALA A 225 9.33 -22.89 -2.73
C ALA A 225 8.04 -23.30 -3.45
N VAL A 226 8.11 -24.23 -4.40
CA VAL A 226 6.95 -24.77 -5.13
C VAL A 226 5.99 -25.50 -4.18
N SER A 227 6.52 -26.17 -3.16
CA SER A 227 5.68 -26.87 -2.17
C SER A 227 4.85 -25.90 -1.30
N VAL A 228 5.27 -24.64 -1.19
CA VAL A 228 4.66 -23.62 -0.31
C VAL A 228 3.72 -22.69 -1.07
N SER A 229 4.00 -22.43 -2.33
CA SER A 229 3.21 -21.48 -3.15
C SER A 229 2.86 -22.12 -4.50
N ASN A 230 1.67 -22.70 -4.59
CA ASN A 230 1.15 -23.27 -5.83
C ASN A 230 1.33 -22.29 -7.00
N ASP A 231 2.23 -22.61 -7.95
CA ASP A 231 2.47 -21.88 -9.22
C ASP A 231 2.87 -20.41 -9.13
N ALA A 232 3.27 -19.91 -7.97
CA ALA A 232 3.77 -18.54 -7.86
C ALA A 232 5.19 -18.42 -8.43
N PRO A 233 5.47 -17.44 -9.30
CA PRO A 233 6.78 -17.28 -9.88
C PRO A 233 7.84 -16.96 -8.82
N VAL A 234 9.02 -17.53 -8.97
CA VAL A 234 10.23 -17.22 -8.21
C VAL A 234 11.05 -16.21 -8.98
N LEU A 235 11.53 -15.20 -8.28
CA LEU A 235 12.41 -14.18 -8.82
C LEU A 235 13.86 -14.57 -8.59
N ILE A 236 14.68 -14.37 -9.61
CA ILE A 236 16.09 -14.68 -9.62
C ILE A 236 16.83 -13.43 -10.03
N ASP A 237 17.58 -12.86 -9.11
CA ASP A 237 18.31 -11.64 -9.32
C ASP A 237 19.83 -11.90 -9.18
N LYS A 238 20.69 -11.23 -9.94
CA LYS A 238 22.12 -11.24 -9.70
C LYS A 238 22.40 -10.71 -8.29
N PHE A 239 23.07 -11.52 -7.48
CA PHE A 239 23.50 -11.06 -6.16
C PHE A 239 24.74 -10.16 -6.31
N LEU A 240 24.66 -8.95 -5.76
CA LEU A 240 25.76 -8.00 -5.73
C LEU A 240 26.50 -8.12 -4.40
N ASP A 241 27.64 -8.82 -4.40
CA ASP A 241 28.48 -8.92 -3.22
C ASP A 241 29.18 -7.60 -2.92
N ARG A 242 29.28 -7.24 -1.64
CA ARG A 242 29.94 -6.01 -1.15
C ARG A 242 29.38 -4.70 -1.70
N ALA A 243 28.12 -4.68 -2.11
CA ALA A 243 27.44 -3.45 -2.48
C ALA A 243 27.12 -2.61 -1.22
N ILE A 244 27.16 -1.29 -1.38
CA ILE A 244 26.64 -0.34 -0.39
C ILE A 244 25.21 -0.03 -0.81
N GLU A 245 24.26 -0.27 0.09
CA GLU A 245 22.86 0.04 -0.11
C GLU A 245 22.61 1.50 0.26
N LEU A 246 21.90 2.22 -0.61
CA LEU A 246 21.49 3.59 -0.40
C LEU A 246 20.02 3.72 -0.80
N ASP A 247 19.23 4.31 0.10
CA ASP A 247 17.86 4.71 -0.17
C ASP A 247 17.79 6.20 -0.43
N VAL A 248 17.03 6.60 -1.44
CA VAL A 248 16.85 8.01 -1.81
C VAL A 248 15.37 8.33 -1.89
N ASP A 249 14.93 9.24 -1.02
CA ASP A 249 13.57 9.75 -1.03
C ASP A 249 13.46 11.05 -1.81
N CYS A 250 12.47 11.11 -2.70
CA CYS A 250 12.19 12.32 -3.46
C CYS A 250 10.70 12.56 -3.63
N ILE A 251 10.34 13.84 -3.82
CA ILE A 251 9.01 14.27 -4.24
C ILE A 251 9.10 15.04 -5.54
N CYS A 252 8.04 14.98 -6.35
CA CYS A 252 7.96 15.68 -7.62
C CYS A 252 6.57 16.27 -7.81
N ASP A 253 6.49 17.53 -8.26
CA ASP A 253 5.24 18.21 -8.62
C ASP A 253 4.87 18.08 -10.10
N GLY A 254 5.63 17.27 -10.85
CA GLY A 254 5.51 17.09 -12.29
C GLY A 254 6.40 18.04 -13.11
N LYS A 255 7.16 18.92 -12.46
CA LYS A 255 8.12 19.85 -13.09
C LYS A 255 9.47 19.81 -12.42
N GLU A 256 9.48 19.90 -11.12
CA GLU A 256 10.69 19.90 -10.30
C GLU A 256 10.73 18.67 -9.39
N VAL A 257 11.94 18.18 -9.17
CA VAL A 257 12.20 17.06 -8.25
C VAL A 257 12.98 17.58 -7.06
N TYR A 258 12.49 17.32 -5.87
CA TYR A 258 13.16 17.61 -4.62
C TYR A 258 13.61 16.32 -3.95
N ILE A 259 14.90 16.18 -3.68
CA ILE A 259 15.48 15.05 -2.95
C ILE A 259 15.42 15.39 -1.46
N GLY A 260 14.64 14.60 -0.72
CA GLY A 260 14.41 14.85 0.71
C GLY A 260 15.51 14.28 1.61
N GLY A 261 16.18 13.22 1.15
CA GLY A 261 17.22 12.56 1.92
C GLY A 261 17.92 11.44 1.15
N ILE A 262 19.05 11.01 1.68
CA ILE A 262 19.83 9.85 1.24
C ILE A 262 20.24 9.07 2.48
#